data_0943971e16cf00622a79d13546703aa4
#
_entry.id   0943971e16cf00622a79d13546703aa4
#
_cell.length_a   1.000
_cell.length_b   1.000
_cell.length_c   1.000
_cell.angle_alpha   90.00
_cell.angle_beta   90.00
_cell.angle_gamma   90.00
#
_symmetry.space_group_name_H-M   'P 1'
#
loop_
_entity.id
_entity.type
_entity.pdbx_description
1 polymer ?
#
loop_
_entity_poly.entity_id
_entity_poly.type
_entity_poly.pdbx_seq_one_letter_code
_entity_poly.pdbx_strand_id
1 'polypeptide(L)'
;FNAISRFQNGVQQSLNALESYRWEYGDAVELLDQLHSSSSVMSAWLWRIEGDLGTVSEEQYLIYSAVCTTYDSYKELLDQLEEEVSMGRDAAAAQLYYDKVSPCGGYLRQYTQQLLNKAITDGQGDYTTVSALSDRVKWAQTIVVALCLALGSLMAREVMHLLTPVQQMIGASR
;
A
#
# COMPACT_ATOMS: atom_id res chain seq x y z
N PHE A 1 -1.02 1.16 1.43
CA PHE A 1 -0.47 -0.19 1.59
C PHE A 1 -0.72 -0.76 2.99
N ASN A 2 -0.29 -0.06 4.03
CA ASN A 2 -0.46 -0.52 5.43
C ASN A 2 -1.95 -0.68 5.81
N ALA A 3 -2.82 0.23 5.38
CA ALA A 3 -4.25 0.17 5.66
C ALA A 3 -4.91 -1.08 5.06
N ILE A 4 -4.58 -1.43 3.80
CA ILE A 4 -5.11 -2.63 3.13
C ILE A 4 -4.68 -3.91 3.88
N SER A 5 -3.40 -4.00 4.27
CA SER A 5 -2.89 -5.14 5.04
C SER A 5 -3.57 -5.27 6.42
N ARG A 6 -3.84 -4.15 7.08
CA ARG A 6 -4.55 -4.14 8.39
C ARG A 6 -6.01 -4.54 8.24
N PHE A 7 -6.68 -4.07 7.20
CA PHE A 7 -8.04 -4.50 6.88
C PHE A 7 -8.07 -6.02 6.61
N GLN A 8 -7.15 -6.54 5.79
CA GLN A 8 -7.03 -7.96 5.51
C GLN A 8 -6.84 -8.80 6.78
N ASN A 9 -6.03 -8.32 7.72
CA ASN A 9 -5.86 -8.99 9.00
C ASN A 9 -7.16 -9.04 9.81
N GLY A 10 -7.97 -7.97 9.79
CA GLY A 10 -9.30 -7.96 10.42
C GLY A 10 -10.24 -9.00 9.81
N VAL A 11 -10.28 -9.10 8.48
CA VAL A 11 -11.05 -10.13 7.76
C VAL A 11 -10.60 -11.54 8.19
N GLN A 12 -9.29 -11.78 8.22
CA GLN A 12 -8.75 -13.09 8.60
C GLN A 12 -9.04 -13.43 10.07
N GLN A 13 -8.98 -12.45 10.98
CA GLN A 13 -9.33 -12.66 12.38
C GLN A 13 -10.80 -13.05 12.55
N SER A 14 -11.72 -12.35 11.85
CA SER A 14 -13.14 -12.68 11.86
C SER A 14 -13.40 -14.11 11.34
N LEU A 15 -12.79 -14.46 10.21
CA LEU A 15 -12.93 -15.80 9.64
C LEU A 15 -12.37 -16.90 10.56
N ASN A 16 -11.20 -16.68 11.16
CA ASN A 16 -10.60 -17.63 12.08
C ASN A 16 -11.45 -17.83 13.34
N ALA A 17 -12.05 -16.76 13.88
CA ALA A 17 -12.97 -16.85 15.02
C ALA A 17 -14.16 -17.75 14.69
N LEU A 18 -14.75 -17.54 13.51
CA LEU A 18 -15.89 -18.33 13.05
C LEU A 18 -15.54 -19.80 12.72
N GLU A 19 -14.38 -20.04 12.09
CA GLU A 19 -13.91 -21.40 11.77
C GLU A 19 -13.56 -22.20 13.03
N SER A 20 -13.06 -21.55 14.06
CA SER A 20 -12.68 -22.19 15.33
C SER A 20 -13.86 -22.38 16.28
N TYR A 21 -14.98 -21.70 16.04
CA TYR A 21 -16.16 -21.76 16.90
C TYR A 21 -16.86 -23.12 16.78
N ARG A 22 -17.19 -23.72 17.94
CA ARG A 22 -17.91 -24.98 18.03
C ARG A 22 -19.38 -24.69 18.27
N TRP A 23 -20.17 -24.73 17.20
CA TRP A 23 -21.61 -24.37 17.19
C TRP A 23 -22.48 -25.06 18.25
N GLU A 24 -22.05 -26.20 18.78
CA GLU A 24 -22.83 -26.93 19.80
C GLU A 24 -22.38 -26.63 21.24
N TYR A 25 -21.12 -26.19 21.44
CA TYR A 25 -20.49 -26.10 22.78
C TYR A 25 -19.58 -24.88 22.95
N GLY A 26 -19.56 -23.98 21.97
CA GLY A 26 -18.68 -22.81 21.99
C GLY A 26 -19.19 -21.74 22.95
N ASP A 27 -18.27 -20.88 23.41
CA ASP A 27 -18.62 -19.70 24.19
C ASP A 27 -19.10 -18.58 23.24
N ALA A 28 -20.43 -18.37 23.22
CA ALA A 28 -21.05 -17.35 22.40
C ALA A 28 -20.55 -15.94 22.72
N VAL A 29 -20.26 -15.64 23.99
CA VAL A 29 -19.78 -14.31 24.41
C VAL A 29 -18.39 -14.06 23.85
N GLU A 30 -17.51 -15.05 23.90
CA GLU A 30 -16.16 -14.93 23.33
C GLU A 30 -16.20 -14.74 21.83
N LEU A 31 -17.06 -15.49 21.10
CA LEU A 31 -17.24 -15.31 19.66
C LEU A 31 -17.72 -13.89 19.32
N LEU A 32 -18.76 -13.41 19.99
CA LEU A 32 -19.34 -12.09 19.74
C LEU A 32 -18.32 -10.98 20.01
N ASP A 33 -17.54 -11.07 21.08
CA ASP A 33 -16.48 -10.11 21.39
C ASP A 33 -15.39 -10.09 20.28
N GLN A 34 -15.00 -11.25 19.79
CA GLN A 34 -14.03 -11.36 18.69
C GLN A 34 -14.57 -10.78 17.38
N LEU A 35 -15.85 -11.04 17.05
CA LEU A 35 -16.50 -10.50 15.86
C LEU A 35 -16.65 -8.97 15.93
N HIS A 36 -17.08 -8.43 17.06
CA HIS A 36 -17.15 -6.98 17.28
C HIS A 36 -15.78 -6.31 17.16
N SER A 37 -14.74 -6.89 17.80
CA SER A 37 -13.39 -6.39 17.71
C SER A 37 -12.88 -6.36 16.27
N SER A 38 -13.03 -7.45 15.52
CA SER A 38 -12.61 -7.55 14.12
C SER A 38 -13.39 -6.61 13.20
N SER A 39 -14.71 -6.48 13.40
CA SER A 39 -15.58 -5.57 12.66
C SER A 39 -15.17 -4.09 12.86
N SER A 40 -14.87 -3.71 14.11
CA SER A 40 -14.37 -2.36 14.43
C SER A 40 -13.04 -2.07 13.74
N VAL A 41 -12.11 -3.03 13.75
CA VAL A 41 -10.82 -2.92 13.05
C VAL A 41 -11.03 -2.77 11.54
N MET A 42 -11.87 -3.63 10.93
CA MET A 42 -12.17 -3.57 9.49
C MET A 42 -12.76 -2.21 9.10
N SER A 43 -13.77 -1.72 9.83
CA SER A 43 -14.41 -0.42 9.55
C SER A 43 -13.42 0.73 9.60
N ALA A 44 -12.56 0.79 10.63
CA ALA A 44 -11.57 1.84 10.79
C ALA A 44 -10.54 1.86 9.65
N TRP A 45 -10.10 0.68 9.21
CA TRP A 45 -9.10 0.59 8.14
C TRP A 45 -9.69 0.77 6.75
N LEU A 46 -10.96 0.38 6.51
CA LEU A 46 -11.65 0.64 5.25
C LEU A 46 -11.78 2.14 4.99
N TRP A 47 -12.19 2.90 6.01
CA TRP A 47 -12.24 4.37 5.91
C TRP A 47 -10.86 4.98 5.61
N ARG A 48 -9.80 4.42 6.17
CA ARG A 48 -8.43 4.87 5.92
C ARG A 48 -7.94 4.55 4.51
N ILE A 49 -8.34 3.39 3.98
CA ILE A 49 -8.06 3.03 2.58
C ILE A 49 -8.69 4.05 1.65
N GLU A 50 -9.94 4.46 1.90
CA GLU A 50 -10.64 5.48 1.12
C GLU A 50 -9.86 6.79 1.07
N GLY A 51 -9.34 7.25 2.21
CA GLY A 51 -8.52 8.46 2.30
C GLY A 51 -7.17 8.36 1.54
N ASP A 52 -6.60 7.17 1.48
CA ASP A 52 -5.33 6.92 0.78
C ASP A 52 -5.51 6.77 -0.75
N LEU A 53 -6.75 6.56 -1.24
CA LEU A 53 -7.05 6.31 -2.66
C LEU A 53 -7.12 7.57 -3.55
N GLY A 54 -6.73 8.75 -3.05
CA GLY A 54 -6.90 10.04 -3.74
C GLY A 54 -6.27 10.19 -5.14
N THR A 55 -5.42 9.25 -5.59
CA THR A 55 -4.71 9.30 -6.90
C THR A 55 -4.51 7.93 -7.53
N VAL A 56 -5.48 7.03 -7.37
CA VAL A 56 -5.37 5.64 -7.83
C VAL A 56 -5.85 5.43 -9.27
N SER A 57 -5.40 4.33 -9.89
CA SER A 57 -5.90 3.90 -11.19
C SER A 57 -7.38 3.52 -11.14
N GLU A 58 -8.09 3.66 -12.27
CA GLU A 58 -9.49 3.25 -12.39
C GLU A 58 -9.69 1.79 -11.99
N GLU A 59 -8.76 0.90 -12.36
CA GLU A 59 -8.78 -0.51 -12.00
C GLU A 59 -8.69 -0.71 -10.48
N GLN A 60 -7.81 0.02 -9.80
CA GLN A 60 -7.68 -0.06 -8.35
C GLN A 60 -8.94 0.44 -7.64
N TYR A 61 -9.57 1.48 -8.16
CA TYR A 61 -10.85 1.99 -7.65
C TYR A 61 -11.98 0.98 -7.82
N LEU A 62 -12.05 0.26 -8.95
CA LEU A 62 -13.04 -0.79 -9.17
C LEU A 62 -12.87 -1.96 -8.17
N ILE A 63 -11.64 -2.39 -7.92
CA ILE A 63 -11.36 -3.44 -6.93
C ILE A 63 -11.74 -2.96 -5.53
N TYR A 64 -11.42 -1.70 -5.17
CA TYR A 64 -11.81 -1.11 -3.89
C TYR A 64 -13.34 -1.05 -3.73
N SER A 65 -14.07 -0.65 -4.77
CA SER A 65 -15.54 -0.65 -4.77
C SER A 65 -16.11 -2.05 -4.52
N ALA A 66 -15.50 -3.09 -5.11
CA ALA A 66 -15.88 -4.48 -4.86
C ALA A 66 -15.59 -4.88 -3.39
N VAL A 67 -14.47 -4.44 -2.81
CA VAL A 67 -14.18 -4.63 -1.38
C VAL A 67 -15.25 -4.00 -0.50
N CYS A 68 -15.62 -2.73 -0.76
CA CYS A 68 -16.65 -2.02 0.00
C CYS A 68 -18.00 -2.74 -0.05
N THR A 69 -18.49 -3.05 -1.26
CA THR A 69 -19.77 -3.72 -1.44
C THR A 69 -19.82 -5.10 -0.76
N THR A 70 -18.71 -5.85 -0.87
CA THR A 70 -18.62 -7.17 -0.24
C THR A 70 -18.51 -7.05 1.28
N TYR A 71 -17.81 -6.03 1.78
CA TYR A 71 -17.72 -5.77 3.22
C TYR A 71 -19.07 -5.38 3.83
N ASP A 72 -19.85 -4.53 3.16
CA ASP A 72 -21.18 -4.16 3.62
C ASP A 72 -22.09 -5.39 3.71
N SER A 73 -22.07 -6.27 2.70
CA SER A 73 -22.80 -7.55 2.72
C SER A 73 -22.29 -8.49 3.80
N TYR A 74 -20.98 -8.56 4.01
CA TYR A 74 -20.38 -9.40 5.05
C TYR A 74 -20.77 -8.92 6.45
N LYS A 75 -20.77 -7.61 6.68
CA LYS A 75 -21.18 -7.00 7.93
C LYS A 75 -22.65 -7.30 8.25
N GLU A 76 -23.55 -7.13 7.28
CA GLU A 76 -24.98 -7.46 7.45
C GLU A 76 -25.17 -8.94 7.81
N LEU A 77 -24.40 -9.84 7.18
CA LEU A 77 -24.45 -11.27 7.51
C LEU A 77 -23.90 -11.58 8.90
N LEU A 78 -22.85 -10.84 9.36
CA LEU A 78 -22.36 -10.97 10.73
C LEU A 78 -23.40 -10.50 11.74
N ASP A 79 -24.07 -9.36 11.49
CA ASP A 79 -25.13 -8.85 12.37
C ASP A 79 -26.30 -9.88 12.51
N GLN A 80 -26.69 -10.53 11.40
CA GLN A 80 -27.67 -11.62 11.41
C GLN A 80 -27.15 -12.83 12.19
N LEU A 81 -25.89 -13.18 12.03
CA LEU A 81 -25.28 -14.30 12.74
C LEU A 81 -25.22 -14.05 14.26
N GLU A 82 -24.86 -12.84 14.66
CA GLU A 82 -24.83 -12.41 16.06
C GLU A 82 -26.22 -12.48 16.69
N GLU A 83 -27.27 -12.12 15.94
CA GLU A 83 -28.66 -12.28 16.39
C GLU A 83 -29.01 -13.75 16.63
N GLU A 84 -28.69 -14.66 15.69
CA GLU A 84 -28.97 -16.09 15.84
C GLU A 84 -28.21 -16.69 17.04
N VAL A 85 -26.93 -16.35 17.21
CA VAL A 85 -26.10 -16.80 18.33
C VAL A 85 -26.63 -16.27 19.66
N SER A 86 -26.99 -14.99 19.74
CA SER A 86 -27.50 -14.36 20.97
C SER A 86 -28.84 -14.93 21.42
N MET A 87 -29.64 -15.43 20.48
CA MET A 87 -30.92 -16.12 20.76
C MET A 87 -30.72 -17.61 21.08
N GLY A 88 -29.51 -18.14 21.09
CA GLY A 88 -29.21 -19.55 21.33
C GLY A 88 -29.70 -20.48 20.23
N ARG A 89 -29.81 -19.96 18.98
CA ARG A 89 -30.28 -20.75 17.82
C ARG A 89 -29.07 -21.31 17.04
N ASP A 90 -28.26 -22.11 17.71
CA ASP A 90 -26.96 -22.58 17.19
C ASP A 90 -27.06 -23.29 15.84
N ALA A 91 -28.10 -24.09 15.61
CA ALA A 91 -28.30 -24.76 14.32
C ALA A 91 -28.56 -23.77 13.16
N ALA A 92 -29.36 -22.71 13.41
CA ALA A 92 -29.62 -21.67 12.43
C ALA A 92 -28.40 -20.82 12.20
N ALA A 93 -27.65 -20.49 13.25
CA ALA A 93 -26.39 -19.78 13.18
C ALA A 93 -25.34 -20.56 12.36
N ALA A 94 -25.20 -21.87 12.62
CA ALA A 94 -24.30 -22.73 11.87
C ALA A 94 -24.68 -22.80 10.37
N GLN A 95 -25.96 -22.94 10.07
CA GLN A 95 -26.42 -22.94 8.69
C GLN A 95 -26.14 -21.59 8.00
N LEU A 96 -26.44 -20.47 8.65
CA LEU A 96 -26.16 -19.14 8.12
C LEU A 96 -24.67 -18.95 7.86
N TYR A 97 -23.82 -19.42 8.79
CA TYR A 97 -22.37 -19.37 8.63
C TYR A 97 -21.91 -20.13 7.38
N TYR A 98 -22.26 -21.42 7.25
CA TYR A 98 -21.78 -22.23 6.13
C TYR A 98 -22.36 -21.81 4.79
N ASP A 99 -23.62 -21.41 4.73
CA ASP A 99 -24.31 -21.11 3.47
C ASP A 99 -24.01 -19.70 2.97
N LYS A 100 -23.74 -18.73 3.85
CA LYS A 100 -23.63 -17.32 3.46
C LYS A 100 -22.40 -16.61 3.99
N VAL A 101 -22.14 -16.66 5.29
CA VAL A 101 -21.05 -15.86 5.92
C VAL A 101 -19.69 -16.31 5.42
N SER A 102 -19.41 -17.61 5.46
CA SER A 102 -18.11 -18.17 5.03
C SER A 102 -17.81 -17.91 3.55
N PRO A 103 -18.73 -18.13 2.59
CA PRO A 103 -18.51 -17.76 1.20
C PRO A 103 -18.28 -16.24 0.99
N CYS A 104 -19.09 -15.39 1.64
CA CYS A 104 -18.97 -13.94 1.55
C CYS A 104 -17.61 -13.46 2.10
N GLY A 105 -17.19 -13.96 3.25
CA GLY A 105 -15.87 -13.69 3.83
C GLY A 105 -14.72 -14.17 2.94
N GLY A 106 -14.91 -15.29 2.24
CA GLY A 106 -13.98 -15.80 1.22
C GLY A 106 -13.80 -14.82 0.05
N TYR A 107 -14.89 -14.26 -0.48
CA TYR A 107 -14.85 -13.23 -1.51
C TYR A 107 -14.20 -11.94 -1.00
N LEU A 108 -14.55 -11.49 0.20
CA LEU A 108 -13.95 -10.31 0.81
C LEU A 108 -12.44 -10.46 0.93
N ARG A 109 -11.95 -11.60 1.39
CA ARG A 109 -10.52 -11.92 1.45
C ARG A 109 -9.87 -11.89 0.08
N GLN A 110 -10.52 -12.46 -0.94
CA GLN A 110 -10.01 -12.49 -2.30
C GLN A 110 -9.89 -11.09 -2.90
N TYR A 111 -10.92 -10.24 -2.80
CA TYR A 111 -10.89 -8.87 -3.32
C TYR A 111 -9.87 -8.01 -2.57
N THR A 112 -9.76 -8.17 -1.26
CA THR A 112 -8.75 -7.46 -0.47
C THR A 112 -7.33 -7.86 -0.89
N GLN A 113 -7.09 -9.14 -1.18
CA GLN A 113 -5.81 -9.61 -1.69
C GLN A 113 -5.51 -9.06 -3.09
N GLN A 114 -6.51 -8.96 -3.96
CA GLN A 114 -6.35 -8.33 -5.28
C GLN A 114 -6.00 -6.85 -5.14
N LEU A 115 -6.69 -6.12 -4.25
CA LEU A 115 -6.40 -4.72 -3.96
C LEU A 115 -4.97 -4.54 -3.44
N LEU A 116 -4.53 -5.40 -2.54
CA LEU A 116 -3.16 -5.38 -2.01
C LEU A 116 -2.12 -5.62 -3.10
N ASN A 117 -2.31 -6.67 -3.91
CA ASN A 117 -1.41 -7.00 -5.01
C ASN A 117 -1.33 -5.86 -6.04
N LYS A 118 -2.47 -5.25 -6.37
CA LYS A 118 -2.53 -4.10 -7.28
C LYS A 118 -1.79 -2.90 -6.71
N ALA A 119 -1.99 -2.57 -5.43
CA ALA A 119 -1.29 -1.48 -4.76
C ALA A 119 0.24 -1.70 -4.74
N ILE A 120 0.70 -2.95 -4.56
CA ILE A 120 2.13 -3.30 -4.63
C ILE A 120 2.66 -3.09 -6.05
N THR A 121 1.95 -3.58 -7.06
CA THR A 121 2.39 -3.51 -8.46
C THR A 121 2.47 -2.05 -8.94
N ASP A 122 1.46 -1.24 -8.63
CA ASP A 122 1.42 0.17 -9.00
C ASP A 122 2.52 0.95 -8.25
N GLY A 123 2.73 0.68 -6.96
CA GLY A 123 3.83 1.28 -6.18
C GLY A 123 5.22 0.89 -6.70
N GLN A 124 5.42 -0.33 -7.18
CA GLN A 124 6.68 -0.74 -7.82
C GLN A 124 6.89 -0.03 -9.16
N GLY A 125 5.83 0.18 -9.93
CA GLY A 125 5.87 0.96 -11.18
C GLY A 125 6.35 2.39 -10.95
N ASP A 126 5.86 3.04 -9.90
CA ASP A 126 6.28 4.39 -9.51
C ASP A 126 7.76 4.43 -9.08
N TYR A 127 8.24 3.44 -8.32
CA TYR A 127 9.65 3.35 -7.92
C TYR A 127 10.60 3.17 -9.12
N THR A 128 10.23 2.37 -10.11
CA THR A 128 11.06 2.19 -11.30
C THR A 128 11.12 3.46 -12.15
N THR A 129 10.02 4.19 -12.25
CA THR A 129 9.95 5.48 -12.97
C THR A 129 10.76 6.56 -12.26
N VAL A 130 10.67 6.67 -10.93
CA VAL A 130 11.42 7.61 -10.11
C VAL A 130 12.92 7.28 -10.14
N SER A 131 13.32 6.01 -10.10
CA SER A 131 14.72 5.61 -10.19
C SER A 131 15.32 5.94 -11.57
N ALA A 132 14.59 5.69 -12.66
CA ALA A 132 15.01 6.04 -14.01
C ALA A 132 15.14 7.56 -14.20
N LEU A 133 14.25 8.36 -13.60
CA LEU A 133 14.35 9.82 -13.59
C LEU A 133 15.57 10.30 -12.79
N SER A 134 15.82 9.71 -11.63
CA SER A 134 16.97 9.99 -10.77
C SER A 134 18.29 9.71 -11.51
N ASP A 135 18.38 8.61 -12.25
CA ASP A 135 19.58 8.27 -13.01
C ASP A 135 19.80 9.23 -14.19
N ARG A 136 18.74 9.68 -14.87
CA ARG A 136 18.84 10.72 -15.91
C ARG A 136 19.32 12.05 -15.33
N VAL A 137 18.84 12.45 -14.15
CA VAL A 137 19.28 13.68 -13.47
C VAL A 137 20.76 13.58 -13.05
N LYS A 138 21.21 12.43 -12.51
CA LYS A 138 22.61 12.19 -12.18
C LYS A 138 23.53 12.28 -13.41
N TRP A 139 23.12 11.67 -14.52
CA TRP A 139 23.86 11.78 -15.79
C TRP A 139 23.94 13.20 -16.30
N ALA A 140 22.86 13.96 -16.28
CA ALA A 140 22.87 15.39 -16.67
C ALA A 140 23.80 16.21 -15.77
N GLN A 141 23.76 15.98 -14.47
CA GLN A 141 24.64 16.66 -13.51
C GLN A 141 26.12 16.32 -13.73
N THR A 142 26.44 15.07 -14.05
CA THR A 142 27.81 14.64 -14.37
C THR A 142 28.33 15.32 -15.65
N ILE A 143 27.50 15.45 -16.68
CA ILE A 143 27.88 16.14 -17.94
C ILE A 143 28.12 17.62 -17.68
N VAL A 144 27.32 18.30 -16.89
CA VAL A 144 27.51 19.72 -16.55
C VAL A 144 28.82 19.92 -15.80
N VAL A 145 29.13 19.08 -14.81
CA VAL A 145 30.39 19.16 -14.06
C VAL A 145 31.59 18.93 -14.98
N ALA A 146 31.54 17.96 -15.88
CA ALA A 146 32.60 17.68 -16.84
C ALA A 146 32.82 18.87 -17.79
N LEU A 147 31.76 19.51 -18.29
CA LEU A 147 31.83 20.72 -19.11
C LEU A 147 32.44 21.90 -18.35
N CYS A 148 32.06 22.11 -17.10
CA CYS A 148 32.63 23.17 -16.27
C CYS A 148 34.13 22.96 -16.05
N LEU A 149 34.56 21.71 -15.80
CA LEU A 149 35.99 21.38 -15.65
C LEU A 149 36.78 21.57 -16.96
N ALA A 150 36.19 21.19 -18.10
CA ALA A 150 36.80 21.40 -19.41
C ALA A 150 36.98 22.89 -19.74
N LEU A 151 35.94 23.71 -19.52
CA LEU A 151 35.97 25.14 -19.71
C LEU A 151 36.99 25.83 -18.76
N GLY A 152 36.99 25.42 -17.48
CA GLY A 152 37.92 25.93 -16.49
C GLY A 152 39.40 25.63 -16.86
N SER A 153 39.65 24.42 -17.39
CA SER A 153 41.00 24.05 -17.85
C SER A 153 41.45 24.82 -19.09
N LEU A 154 40.52 25.07 -20.03
CA LEU A 154 40.80 25.91 -21.19
C LEU A 154 41.14 27.35 -20.79
N MET A 155 40.34 27.95 -19.91
CA MET A 155 40.58 29.31 -19.40
C MET A 155 41.93 29.41 -18.65
N ALA A 156 42.23 28.42 -17.81
CA ALA A 156 43.52 28.39 -17.11
C ALA A 156 44.70 28.31 -18.08
N ARG A 157 44.57 27.53 -19.16
CA ARG A 157 45.61 27.43 -20.20
C ARG A 157 45.81 28.74 -20.95
N GLU A 158 44.71 29.44 -21.32
CA GLU A 158 44.80 30.76 -21.97
C GLU A 158 45.47 31.82 -21.07
N VAL A 159 45.10 31.85 -19.80
CA VAL A 159 45.70 32.75 -18.81
C VAL A 159 47.21 32.48 -18.65
N MET A 160 47.60 31.19 -18.58
CA MET A 160 49.03 30.83 -18.52
C MET A 160 49.76 31.24 -19.77
N HIS A 161 49.14 31.10 -20.95
CA HIS A 161 49.76 31.48 -22.22
C HIS A 161 49.98 33.00 -22.33
N LEU A 162 49.09 33.80 -21.74
CA LEU A 162 49.23 35.28 -21.68
C LEU A 162 50.23 35.75 -20.62
N LEU A 163 50.43 34.98 -19.55
CA LEU A 163 51.36 35.33 -18.47
C LEU A 163 52.82 34.99 -18.82
N THR A 164 53.06 34.00 -19.67
CA THR A 164 54.42 33.55 -20.05
C THR A 164 55.30 34.66 -20.67
N PRO A 165 54.82 35.49 -21.63
CA PRO A 165 55.64 36.59 -22.19
C PRO A 165 55.90 37.71 -21.18
N VAL A 166 55.02 37.96 -20.24
CA VAL A 166 55.20 38.98 -19.19
C VAL A 166 56.30 38.55 -18.20
N GLN A 167 56.41 37.29 -17.87
CA GLN A 167 57.55 36.79 -17.04
C GLN A 167 58.87 36.83 -17.75
N GLN A 168 58.89 36.62 -19.05
CA GLN A 168 60.14 36.77 -19.85
C GLN A 168 60.66 38.23 -19.95
N MET A 169 59.70 39.19 -20.01
CA MET A 169 60.07 40.60 -20.01
C MET A 169 60.67 41.06 -18.66
N ILE A 170 60.13 40.55 -17.54
CA ILE A 170 60.63 40.90 -16.20
C ILE A 170 62.02 40.25 -15.95
N GLY A 171 62.29 39.07 -16.50
CA GLY A 171 63.58 38.38 -16.37
C GLY A 171 64.68 38.97 -17.22
N ALA A 172 64.36 39.68 -18.31
CA ALA A 172 65.34 40.34 -19.20
C ALA A 172 65.72 41.74 -18.73
N SER A 173 65.11 42.29 -17.69
CA SER A 173 65.35 43.60 -17.12
C SER A 173 66.21 43.57 -15.85
N ARG A 174 66.88 42.47 -15.58
CA ARG A 174 67.87 42.31 -14.53
C ARG A 174 69.19 41.92 -15.16
#